data_cbdebbd6e13a7e12df0afa1098b399ca
#
_entry.id   cbdebbd6e13a7e12df0afa1098b399ca
#
_cell.length_a   1.000
_cell.length_b   1.000
_cell.length_c   1.000
_cell.angle_alpha   90.00
_cell.angle_beta   90.00
_cell.angle_gamma   90.00
#
_symmetry.space_group_name_H-M   'P 1'
#
loop_
_entity.id
_entity.type
_entity.pdbx_description
1 polymer ?
#
loop_
_entity_poly.entity_id
_entity_poly.type
_entity_poly.pdbx_seq_one_letter_code
_entity_poly.pdbx_strand_id
1 'polypeptide(L)'
;MSTVPKIVILGAGYGGLVTAQRLQKELNYNEANVTLVNKHDYHYITTHLHMPAAGTDDPENARVSISKLIDEFKIDFVKSTVVQIKPEERKVVLEDGTLSYDYLVIGLGGEPETFGIPGLAEHALNIRSINSVRLIREHIEYQFAKYKREPHRTDYLTFVVGGAGFTGIEFVGELADRVPELCK
;
A
#
# COMPACT_ATOMS: atom_id res chain seq x y z
N MET A 1 35.61 -2.92 21.33
CA MET A 1 34.97 -3.64 20.20
C MET A 1 33.91 -2.70 19.62
N SER A 2 34.02 -2.31 18.35
CA SER A 2 32.97 -1.51 17.73
C SER A 2 31.72 -2.39 17.63
N THR A 3 30.61 -1.93 18.18
CA THR A 3 29.34 -2.63 18.04
C THR A 3 28.87 -2.52 16.58
N VAL A 4 28.43 -3.63 15.99
CA VAL A 4 27.85 -3.66 14.63
C VAL A 4 26.65 -2.71 14.60
N PRO A 5 26.59 -1.73 13.69
CA PRO A 5 25.52 -0.74 13.66
C PRO A 5 24.19 -1.39 13.30
N LYS A 6 23.11 -0.88 13.89
CA LYS A 6 21.74 -1.30 13.66
C LYS A 6 21.03 -0.35 12.71
N ILE A 7 20.57 -0.85 11.58
CA ILE A 7 19.79 -0.10 10.60
C ILE A 7 18.36 -0.62 10.64
N VAL A 8 17.40 0.24 10.99
CA VAL A 8 15.99 -0.11 10.99
C VAL A 8 15.29 0.62 9.84
N ILE A 9 14.57 -0.15 9.00
CA ILE A 9 13.79 0.35 7.86
C ILE A 9 12.32 0.12 8.19
N LEU A 10 11.52 1.19 8.22
CA LEU A 10 10.10 1.15 8.50
C LEU A 10 9.30 1.22 7.20
N GLY A 11 8.52 0.17 6.94
CA GLY A 11 7.68 0.03 5.76
C GLY A 11 8.39 -0.67 4.60
N ALA A 12 7.73 -1.68 4.03
CA ALA A 12 8.16 -2.40 2.84
C ALA A 12 7.42 -1.93 1.57
N GLY A 13 7.09 -0.65 1.49
CA GLY A 13 6.72 0.04 0.26
C GLY A 13 7.94 0.20 -0.65
N TYR A 14 7.79 0.93 -1.78
CA TYR A 14 8.89 1.12 -2.73
C TYR A 14 10.15 1.69 -2.07
N GLY A 15 10.04 2.75 -1.25
CA GLY A 15 11.20 3.38 -0.61
C GLY A 15 11.94 2.44 0.34
N GLY A 16 11.22 1.80 1.26
CA GLY A 16 11.83 0.91 2.24
C GLY A 16 12.37 -0.38 1.62
N LEU A 17 11.63 -1.00 0.68
CA LEU A 17 12.06 -2.22 0.01
C LEU A 17 13.31 -1.98 -0.85
N VAL A 18 13.33 -0.92 -1.67
CA VAL A 18 14.49 -0.58 -2.49
C VAL A 18 15.71 -0.28 -1.62
N THR A 19 15.51 0.38 -0.46
CA THR A 19 16.59 0.61 0.50
C THR A 19 17.13 -0.71 1.05
N ALA A 20 16.25 -1.64 1.48
CA ALA A 20 16.66 -2.96 1.96
C ALA A 20 17.44 -3.74 0.89
N GLN A 21 16.92 -3.77 -0.34
CA GLN A 21 17.57 -4.43 -1.48
C GLN A 21 18.94 -3.79 -1.81
N ARG A 22 19.07 -2.48 -1.67
CA ARG A 22 20.36 -1.82 -1.88
C ARG A 22 21.36 -2.17 -0.79
N LEU A 23 20.94 -2.13 0.47
CA LEU A 23 21.80 -2.47 1.61
C LEU A 23 22.25 -3.93 1.55
N GLN A 24 21.36 -4.89 1.24
CA GLN A 24 21.76 -6.30 1.13
C GLN A 24 22.78 -6.55 0.00
N LYS A 25 22.79 -5.71 -1.04
CA LYS A 25 23.74 -5.80 -2.14
C LYS A 25 25.10 -5.17 -1.80
N GLU A 26 25.09 -4.04 -1.11
CA GLU A 26 26.30 -3.25 -0.84
C GLU A 26 27.03 -3.70 0.43
N LEU A 27 26.30 -4.15 1.47
CA LEU A 27 26.90 -4.57 2.73
C LEU A 27 27.39 -6.01 2.68
N ASN A 28 28.59 -6.23 3.24
CA ASN A 28 29.07 -7.57 3.56
C ASN A 28 28.37 -8.10 4.81
N TYR A 29 28.49 -9.42 5.06
CA TYR A 29 27.99 -10.01 6.29
C TYR A 29 28.68 -9.40 7.51
N ASN A 30 27.90 -9.10 8.55
CA ASN A 30 28.35 -8.51 9.82
C ASN A 30 28.85 -7.04 9.75
N GLU A 31 28.66 -6.32 8.65
CA GLU A 31 28.92 -4.87 8.59
C GLU A 31 27.81 -4.07 9.26
N ALA A 32 26.56 -4.49 9.16
CA ALA A 32 25.42 -3.92 9.87
C ALA A 32 24.35 -4.98 10.12
N ASN A 33 23.56 -4.80 11.18
CA ASN A 33 22.33 -5.53 11.41
C ASN A 33 21.16 -4.73 10.79
N VAL A 34 20.57 -5.23 9.71
CA VAL A 34 19.51 -4.53 8.99
C VAL A 34 18.18 -5.21 9.29
N THR A 35 17.23 -4.45 9.81
CA THR A 35 15.86 -4.91 10.10
C THR A 35 14.86 -4.16 9.26
N LEU A 36 14.04 -4.89 8.49
CA LEU A 36 12.91 -4.36 7.73
C LEU A 36 11.62 -4.65 8.49
N VAL A 37 10.90 -3.60 8.90
CA VAL A 37 9.62 -3.70 9.61
C VAL A 37 8.47 -3.37 8.67
N ASN A 38 7.47 -4.24 8.60
CA ASN A 38 6.25 -3.96 7.86
C ASN A 38 5.05 -4.66 8.50
N LYS A 39 3.86 -4.04 8.43
CA LYS A 39 2.64 -4.63 9.01
C LYS A 39 2.13 -5.87 8.26
N HIS A 40 2.53 -6.04 7.00
CA HIS A 40 2.19 -7.17 6.14
C HIS A 40 3.44 -7.91 5.69
N ASP A 41 3.33 -9.19 5.38
CA ASP A 41 4.40 -10.02 4.84
C ASP A 41 4.54 -9.92 3.30
N TYR A 42 3.94 -8.89 2.73
CA TYR A 42 3.98 -8.61 1.30
C TYR A 42 4.20 -7.12 1.01
N HIS A 43 4.79 -6.86 -0.14
CA HIS A 43 4.88 -5.56 -0.78
C HIS A 43 3.66 -5.33 -1.65
N TYR A 44 3.07 -4.13 -1.57
CA TYR A 44 2.04 -3.71 -2.53
C TYR A 44 2.68 -3.11 -3.79
N ILE A 45 2.27 -3.59 -4.95
CA ILE A 45 2.52 -2.93 -6.22
C ILE A 45 1.45 -1.83 -6.35
N THR A 46 1.66 -0.71 -5.66
CA THR A 46 0.65 0.37 -5.56
C THR A 46 0.30 0.99 -6.90
N THR A 47 1.22 0.90 -7.87
CA THR A 47 1.01 1.34 -9.26
C THR A 47 0.03 0.45 -10.04
N HIS A 48 -0.35 -0.73 -9.54
CA HIS A 48 -1.33 -1.64 -10.16
C HIS A 48 -2.70 -1.63 -9.49
N LEU A 49 -2.89 -0.89 -8.39
CA LEU A 49 -4.12 -0.92 -7.60
C LEU A 49 -5.36 -0.41 -8.35
N HIS A 50 -5.19 0.40 -9.39
CA HIS A 50 -6.29 0.89 -10.25
C HIS A 50 -7.00 -0.24 -10.98
N MET A 51 -6.29 -1.27 -11.42
CA MET A 51 -6.84 -2.43 -12.13
C MET A 51 -7.80 -3.25 -11.25
N PRO A 52 -7.39 -3.77 -10.07
CA PRO A 52 -8.31 -4.48 -9.20
C PRO A 52 -9.43 -3.58 -8.63
N ALA A 53 -9.22 -2.25 -8.54
CA ALA A 53 -10.26 -1.32 -8.15
C ALA A 53 -11.39 -1.24 -9.19
N ALA A 54 -11.06 -1.26 -10.48
CA ALA A 54 -12.03 -1.33 -11.57
C ALA A 54 -12.60 -2.76 -11.76
N GLY A 55 -11.89 -3.78 -11.30
CA GLY A 55 -12.26 -5.19 -11.47
C GLY A 55 -11.72 -5.81 -12.76
N THR A 56 -10.70 -5.22 -13.38
CA THR A 56 -10.02 -5.73 -14.59
C THR A 56 -8.89 -6.69 -14.25
N ASP A 57 -8.43 -6.72 -12.98
CA ASP A 57 -7.42 -7.66 -12.51
C ASP A 57 -7.75 -8.21 -11.11
N ASP A 58 -7.07 -9.31 -10.72
CA ASP A 58 -7.20 -9.87 -9.38
C ASP A 58 -6.38 -9.04 -8.37
N PRO A 59 -6.97 -8.66 -7.21
CA PRO A 59 -6.24 -7.99 -6.14
C PRO A 59 -4.96 -8.71 -5.67
N GLU A 60 -4.90 -10.04 -5.80
CA GLU A 60 -3.71 -10.81 -5.42
C GLU A 60 -2.49 -10.48 -6.31
N ASN A 61 -2.71 -10.09 -7.57
CA ASN A 61 -1.64 -9.70 -8.49
C ASN A 61 -0.95 -8.39 -8.10
N ALA A 62 -1.59 -7.58 -7.26
CA ALA A 62 -1.02 -6.33 -6.74
C ALA A 62 -0.13 -6.53 -5.50
N ARG A 63 0.25 -7.77 -5.14
CA ARG A 63 1.12 -8.04 -3.99
C ARG A 63 2.19 -9.09 -4.27
N VAL A 64 3.36 -8.90 -3.67
CA VAL A 64 4.48 -9.84 -3.75
C VAL A 64 4.99 -10.11 -2.34
N SER A 65 5.18 -11.40 -1.98
CA SER A 65 5.73 -11.78 -0.67
C SER A 65 7.12 -11.14 -0.46
N ILE A 66 7.34 -10.56 0.73
CA ILE A 66 8.62 -9.93 1.09
C ILE A 66 9.75 -10.95 1.08
N SER A 67 9.51 -12.18 1.51
CA SER A 67 10.51 -13.27 1.49
C SER A 67 11.07 -13.59 0.09
N LYS A 68 10.36 -13.22 -0.98
CA LYS A 68 10.85 -13.35 -2.36
C LYS A 68 11.68 -12.15 -2.83
N LEU A 69 11.67 -11.06 -2.07
CA LEU A 69 12.22 -9.76 -2.47
C LEU A 69 13.48 -9.38 -1.68
N ILE A 70 13.73 -10.05 -0.56
CA ILE A 70 14.91 -9.82 0.29
C ILE A 70 15.67 -11.12 0.53
N ASP A 71 16.96 -10.98 0.89
CA ASP A 71 17.79 -12.06 1.40
C ASP A 71 17.67 -12.11 2.92
N GLU A 72 16.94 -13.09 3.44
CA GLU A 72 16.68 -13.27 4.87
C GLU A 72 17.95 -13.60 5.70
N PHE A 73 19.07 -13.93 5.05
CA PHE A 73 20.38 -14.05 5.73
C PHE A 73 21.06 -12.70 5.98
N LYS A 74 20.62 -11.65 5.28
CA LYS A 74 21.17 -10.28 5.39
C LYS A 74 20.20 -9.27 5.98
N ILE A 75 18.90 -9.52 5.84
CA ILE A 75 17.83 -8.61 6.28
C ILE A 75 16.89 -9.37 7.21
N ASP A 76 16.84 -8.96 8.46
CA ASP A 76 15.83 -9.46 9.42
C ASP A 76 14.46 -8.84 9.08
N PHE A 77 13.48 -9.67 8.75
CA PHE A 77 12.11 -9.20 8.53
C PHE A 77 11.27 -9.31 9.80
N VAL A 78 10.70 -8.19 10.23
CA VAL A 78 9.78 -8.10 11.37
C VAL A 78 8.39 -7.70 10.87
N LYS A 79 7.44 -8.64 10.96
CA LYS A 79 6.02 -8.36 10.68
C LYS A 79 5.37 -7.76 11.90
N SER A 80 5.29 -6.44 11.96
CA SER A 80 4.67 -5.69 13.06
C SER A 80 4.22 -4.30 12.61
N THR A 81 3.31 -3.70 13.38
CA THR A 81 2.85 -2.32 13.16
C THR A 81 3.72 -1.36 13.95
N VAL A 82 4.17 -0.29 13.29
CA VAL A 82 4.88 0.82 13.96
C VAL A 82 3.86 1.68 14.71
N VAL A 83 4.04 1.77 16.03
CA VAL A 83 3.17 2.56 16.91
C VAL A 83 3.74 3.96 17.14
N GLN A 84 5.07 4.05 17.41
CA GLN A 84 5.72 5.31 17.72
C GLN A 84 7.20 5.27 17.38
N ILE A 85 7.73 6.39 16.91
CA ILE A 85 9.17 6.63 16.78
C ILE A 85 9.59 7.55 17.93
N LYS A 86 10.64 7.16 18.66
CA LYS A 86 11.26 7.95 19.75
C LYS A 86 12.69 8.33 19.35
N PRO A 87 12.87 9.45 18.63
CA PRO A 87 14.18 9.82 18.09
C PRO A 87 15.26 10.03 19.16
N GLU A 88 14.91 10.68 20.26
CA GLU A 88 15.84 10.99 21.37
C GLU A 88 16.37 9.73 22.06
N GLU A 89 15.55 8.66 22.10
CA GLU A 89 15.94 7.36 22.64
C GLU A 89 16.54 6.45 21.58
N ARG A 90 16.53 6.82 20.31
CA ARG A 90 16.86 5.97 19.15
C ARG A 90 16.10 4.64 19.17
N LYS A 91 14.77 4.72 19.40
CA LYS A 91 13.89 3.56 19.48
C LYS A 91 12.68 3.69 18.61
N VAL A 92 12.20 2.56 18.12
CA VAL A 92 10.91 2.40 17.45
C VAL A 92 10.06 1.47 18.30
N VAL A 93 8.87 1.93 18.70
CA VAL A 93 7.88 1.11 19.40
C VAL A 93 7.00 0.44 18.36
N LEU A 94 6.87 -0.87 18.47
CA LEU A 94 6.00 -1.73 17.67
C LEU A 94 4.84 -2.22 18.54
N GLU A 95 3.79 -2.79 17.93
CA GLU A 95 2.68 -3.40 18.68
C GLU A 95 3.14 -4.50 19.64
N ASP A 96 4.17 -5.24 19.27
CA ASP A 96 4.67 -6.43 19.97
C ASP A 96 6.12 -6.29 20.49
N GLY A 97 6.65 -5.06 20.57
CA GLY A 97 7.99 -4.85 21.10
C GLY A 97 8.60 -3.50 20.80
N THR A 98 9.91 -3.43 20.96
CA THR A 98 10.68 -2.20 20.71
C THR A 98 12.01 -2.56 20.05
N LEU A 99 12.38 -1.81 19.00
CA LEU A 99 13.68 -1.90 18.33
C LEU A 99 14.51 -0.67 18.64
N SER A 100 15.81 -0.88 18.94
CA SER A 100 16.80 0.20 18.98
C SER A 100 17.48 0.32 17.62
N TYR A 101 17.90 1.53 17.25
CA TYR A 101 18.60 1.77 16.00
C TYR A 101 19.76 2.76 16.15
N ASP A 102 20.74 2.63 15.28
CA ASP A 102 21.78 3.65 15.03
C ASP A 102 21.37 4.51 13.83
N TYR A 103 20.76 3.87 12.81
CA TYR A 103 20.22 4.51 11.62
C TYR A 103 18.77 4.10 11.40
N LEU A 104 17.91 5.07 11.08
CA LEU A 104 16.50 4.86 10.82
C LEU A 104 16.11 5.35 9.44
N VAL A 105 15.46 4.47 8.67
CA VAL A 105 14.83 4.82 7.39
C VAL A 105 13.32 4.77 7.56
N ILE A 106 12.64 5.89 7.28
CA ILE A 106 11.19 6.01 7.37
C ILE A 106 10.60 5.91 5.97
N GLY A 107 10.07 4.73 5.64
CA GLY A 107 9.45 4.39 4.35
C GLY A 107 7.98 3.98 4.49
N LEU A 108 7.24 4.59 5.45
CA LEU A 108 5.86 4.21 5.80
C LEU A 108 4.81 4.64 4.76
N GLY A 109 5.23 5.38 3.72
CA GLY A 109 4.33 5.88 2.69
C GLY A 109 3.57 7.13 3.12
N GLY A 110 2.45 7.40 2.45
CA GLY A 110 1.59 8.55 2.71
C GLY A 110 0.13 8.14 2.90
N GLU A 111 -0.70 9.07 3.36
CA GLU A 111 -2.14 8.95 3.43
C GLU A 111 -2.79 9.73 2.29
N PRO A 112 -4.00 9.33 1.84
CA PRO A 112 -4.79 10.14 0.91
C PRO A 112 -5.09 11.50 1.51
N GLU A 113 -4.85 12.55 0.71
CA GLU A 113 -5.13 13.92 1.13
C GLU A 113 -6.46 14.38 0.51
N THR A 114 -7.32 14.95 1.32
CA THR A 114 -8.63 15.48 0.91
C THR A 114 -8.67 16.99 0.76
N PHE A 115 -7.58 17.67 1.08
CA PHE A 115 -7.43 19.14 1.01
C PHE A 115 -8.54 19.90 1.74
N GLY A 116 -9.18 19.27 2.75
CA GLY A 116 -10.29 19.88 3.49
C GLY A 116 -11.57 20.04 2.67
N ILE A 117 -11.72 19.38 1.54
CA ILE A 117 -12.95 19.41 0.73
C ILE A 117 -14.08 18.78 1.55
N PRO A 118 -15.17 19.51 1.86
CA PRO A 118 -16.27 19.01 2.69
C PRO A 118 -16.91 17.74 2.07
N GLY A 119 -17.09 16.72 2.89
CA GLY A 119 -17.72 15.45 2.49
C GLY A 119 -16.79 14.48 1.77
N LEU A 120 -15.60 14.90 1.31
CA LEU A 120 -14.72 14.01 0.55
C LEU A 120 -14.18 12.86 1.42
N ALA A 121 -13.76 13.16 2.64
CA ALA A 121 -13.26 12.14 3.58
C ALA A 121 -14.34 11.13 4.00
N GLU A 122 -15.61 11.60 4.13
CA GLU A 122 -16.73 10.78 4.60
C GLU A 122 -17.35 9.92 3.51
N HIS A 123 -17.31 10.38 2.25
CA HIS A 123 -18.09 9.76 1.16
C HIS A 123 -17.25 9.13 0.07
N ALA A 124 -15.97 9.49 -0.07
CA ALA A 124 -15.11 8.92 -1.09
C ALA A 124 -14.43 7.62 -0.66
N LEU A 125 -14.29 6.70 -1.60
CA LEU A 125 -13.42 5.53 -1.48
C LEU A 125 -12.05 5.86 -2.09
N ASN A 126 -10.97 5.32 -1.54
CA ASN A 126 -9.62 5.62 -2.00
C ASN A 126 -8.89 4.39 -2.55
N ILE A 127 -8.03 4.59 -3.55
CA ILE A 127 -7.20 3.54 -4.14
C ILE A 127 -5.87 3.51 -3.39
N ARG A 128 -5.80 2.74 -2.28
CA ARG A 128 -4.61 2.70 -1.44
C ARG A 128 -4.17 1.31 -0.99
N SER A 129 -5.11 0.41 -0.81
CA SER A 129 -4.85 -0.94 -0.28
C SER A 129 -5.73 -1.97 -0.98
N ILE A 130 -5.38 -3.25 -0.85
CA ILE A 130 -6.21 -4.35 -1.37
C ILE A 130 -7.64 -4.27 -0.81
N ASN A 131 -7.80 -3.96 0.47
CA ASN A 131 -9.13 -3.86 1.06
C ASN A 131 -9.94 -2.69 0.47
N SER A 132 -9.32 -1.52 0.31
CA SER A 132 -10.02 -0.38 -0.27
C SER A 132 -10.39 -0.59 -1.75
N VAL A 133 -9.54 -1.23 -2.54
CA VAL A 133 -9.86 -1.52 -3.96
C VAL A 133 -10.94 -2.58 -4.11
N ARG A 134 -10.99 -3.57 -3.21
CA ARG A 134 -12.11 -4.53 -3.15
C ARG A 134 -13.43 -3.82 -2.88
N LEU A 135 -13.47 -2.90 -1.91
CA LEU A 135 -14.66 -2.11 -1.61
C LEU A 135 -15.12 -1.26 -2.82
N ILE A 136 -14.17 -0.66 -3.55
CA ILE A 136 -14.48 0.11 -4.76
C ILE A 136 -15.12 -0.82 -5.81
N ARG A 137 -14.49 -1.94 -6.11
CA ARG A 137 -15.00 -2.93 -7.07
C ARG A 137 -16.39 -3.42 -6.68
N GLU A 138 -16.59 -3.87 -5.44
CA GLU A 138 -17.88 -4.33 -4.93
C GLU A 138 -18.94 -3.24 -5.01
N HIS A 139 -18.58 -1.99 -4.71
CA HIS A 139 -19.48 -0.86 -4.80
C HIS A 139 -19.94 -0.64 -6.25
N ILE A 140 -19.03 -0.65 -7.22
CA ILE A 140 -19.36 -0.50 -8.64
C ILE A 140 -20.32 -1.62 -9.09
N GLU A 141 -19.94 -2.88 -8.85
CA GLU A 141 -20.74 -4.05 -9.23
C GLU A 141 -22.14 -4.02 -8.57
N TYR A 142 -22.22 -3.58 -7.31
CA TYR A 142 -23.48 -3.40 -6.61
C TYR A 142 -24.38 -2.32 -7.23
N GLN A 143 -23.81 -1.19 -7.68
CA GLN A 143 -24.59 -0.13 -8.33
C GLN A 143 -25.17 -0.59 -9.68
N PHE A 144 -24.40 -1.35 -10.47
CA PHE A 144 -24.92 -1.97 -11.69
C PHE A 144 -26.05 -2.98 -11.40
N ALA A 145 -25.91 -3.79 -10.36
CA ALA A 145 -26.96 -4.72 -9.93
C ALA A 145 -28.24 -4.01 -9.45
N LYS A 146 -28.10 -2.85 -8.79
CA LYS A 146 -29.24 -2.00 -8.43
C LYS A 146 -29.94 -1.43 -9.66
N TYR A 147 -29.17 -0.90 -10.60
CA TYR A 147 -29.72 -0.35 -11.84
C TYR A 147 -30.51 -1.40 -12.64
N LYS A 148 -30.08 -2.66 -12.70
CA LYS A 148 -30.84 -3.74 -13.33
C LYS A 148 -32.24 -3.93 -12.72
N ARG A 149 -32.43 -3.62 -11.43
CA ARG A 149 -33.73 -3.71 -10.73
C ARG A 149 -34.55 -2.43 -10.85
N GLU A 150 -33.90 -1.29 -10.96
CA GLU A 150 -34.49 0.05 -11.00
C GLU A 150 -33.92 0.87 -12.18
N PRO A 151 -34.26 0.52 -13.46
CA PRO A 151 -33.63 1.13 -14.64
C PRO A 151 -33.88 2.62 -14.82
N HIS A 152 -34.86 3.17 -14.10
CA HIS A 152 -35.17 4.61 -14.09
C HIS A 152 -34.15 5.42 -13.23
N ARG A 153 -33.38 4.75 -12.37
CA ARG A 153 -32.40 5.34 -11.46
C ARG A 153 -31.00 5.39 -12.13
N THR A 154 -30.86 6.25 -13.12
CA THR A 154 -29.59 6.42 -13.86
C THR A 154 -28.45 6.99 -12.99
N ASP A 155 -28.78 7.58 -11.85
CA ASP A 155 -27.82 8.03 -10.85
C ASP A 155 -26.95 6.89 -10.30
N TYR A 156 -27.43 5.64 -10.27
CA TYR A 156 -26.62 4.48 -9.89
C TYR A 156 -25.43 4.22 -10.83
N LEU A 157 -25.51 4.69 -12.07
CA LEU A 157 -24.45 4.55 -13.07
C LEU A 157 -23.55 5.80 -13.17
N THR A 158 -23.69 6.74 -12.24
CA THR A 158 -22.86 7.94 -12.19
C THR A 158 -21.73 7.77 -11.18
N PHE A 159 -20.51 7.64 -11.65
CA PHE A 159 -19.31 7.54 -10.83
C PHE A 159 -18.47 8.81 -10.98
N VAL A 160 -18.12 9.42 -9.87
CA VAL A 160 -17.25 10.61 -9.83
C VAL A 160 -15.87 10.20 -9.38
N VAL A 161 -14.86 10.48 -10.16
CA VAL A 161 -13.45 10.25 -9.82
C VAL A 161 -12.81 11.58 -9.43
N GLY A 162 -12.46 11.71 -8.15
CA GLY A 162 -11.83 12.91 -7.61
C GLY A 162 -10.33 12.91 -7.85
N GLY A 163 -9.85 13.80 -8.71
CA GLY A 163 -8.43 13.98 -9.02
C GLY A 163 -8.02 13.44 -10.39
N ALA A 164 -7.21 14.25 -11.09
CA ALA A 164 -6.67 13.95 -12.42
C ALA A 164 -5.16 13.61 -12.40
N GLY A 165 -4.67 13.06 -11.28
CA GLY A 165 -3.35 12.45 -11.21
C GLY A 165 -3.32 11.07 -11.90
N PHE A 166 -2.14 10.44 -12.01
CA PHE A 166 -1.99 9.14 -12.67
C PHE A 166 -3.01 8.11 -12.21
N THR A 167 -3.16 7.90 -10.89
CA THR A 167 -4.12 6.93 -10.34
C THR A 167 -5.56 7.15 -10.80
N GLY A 168 -6.02 8.41 -10.82
CA GLY A 168 -7.39 8.73 -11.26
C GLY A 168 -7.60 8.51 -12.75
N ILE A 169 -6.63 8.92 -13.57
CA ILE A 169 -6.70 8.74 -15.04
C ILE A 169 -6.63 7.26 -15.42
N GLU A 170 -5.70 6.50 -14.82
CA GLU A 170 -5.57 5.05 -15.04
C GLU A 170 -6.84 4.31 -14.60
N PHE A 171 -7.40 4.66 -13.44
CA PHE A 171 -8.65 4.06 -12.98
C PHE A 171 -9.83 4.33 -13.92
N VAL A 172 -9.96 5.56 -14.46
CA VAL A 172 -10.99 5.88 -15.46
C VAL A 172 -10.79 5.06 -16.74
N GLY A 173 -9.54 4.88 -17.18
CA GLY A 173 -9.20 4.01 -18.32
C GLY A 173 -9.68 2.57 -18.12
N GLU A 174 -9.34 1.98 -16.96
CA GLU A 174 -9.78 0.63 -16.60
C GLU A 174 -11.31 0.52 -16.50
N LEU A 175 -11.99 1.55 -15.97
CA LEU A 175 -13.46 1.58 -15.95
C LEU A 175 -14.06 1.59 -17.37
N ALA A 176 -13.44 2.28 -18.33
CA ALA A 176 -13.90 2.29 -19.70
C ALA A 176 -13.87 0.91 -20.34
N ASP A 177 -12.90 0.07 -19.98
CA ASP A 177 -12.80 -1.32 -20.42
C ASP A 177 -13.77 -2.23 -19.66
N ARG A 178 -13.97 -2.00 -18.36
CA ARG A 178 -14.83 -2.83 -17.49
C ARG A 178 -16.32 -2.60 -17.69
N VAL A 179 -16.76 -1.37 -17.91
CA VAL A 179 -18.20 -1.02 -18.02
C VAL A 179 -18.94 -1.81 -19.11
N PRO A 180 -18.41 -2.01 -20.33
CA PRO A 180 -19.06 -2.85 -21.34
C PRO A 180 -19.33 -4.28 -20.89
N GLU A 181 -18.54 -4.85 -20.00
CA GLU A 181 -18.74 -6.18 -19.44
C GLU A 181 -19.86 -6.19 -18.40
N LEU A 182 -19.94 -5.16 -17.55
CA LEU A 182 -20.99 -5.00 -16.54
C LEU A 182 -22.37 -4.74 -17.13
N CYS A 183 -22.42 -4.22 -18.36
CA CYS A 183 -23.65 -3.97 -19.11
C CYS A 183 -24.27 -5.23 -19.76
N LYS A 184 -23.54 -6.34 -19.83
CA LYS A 184 -24.03 -7.65 -20.32
C LYS A 184 -24.85 -8.36 -19.23
#